data_a9bc348c99a9c7662d0bf345e217e6b9
#
_entry.id   a9bc348c99a9c7662d0bf345e217e6b9
#
_cell.length_a   1.000
_cell.length_b   1.000
_cell.length_c   1.000
_cell.angle_alpha   90.00
_cell.angle_beta   90.00
_cell.angle_gamma   90.00
#
_symmetry.space_group_name_H-M   'P 1'
#
loop_
_entity.id
_entity.type
_entity.pdbx_description
1 polymer ?
#
loop_
_entity_poly.entity_id
_entity_poly.type
_entity_poly.pdbx_seq_one_letter_code
_entity_poly.pdbx_strand_id
1 'polypeptide(L)'
;MEVRKIRSEMRMGRSFYDLPLRVTFYARVSTDQDEQINSLENQVQYYTELIQSKPNWKFVPGYVDEGISGGSTKKRENFNRMIRDAKAGMFDFIITKEISRFSRSTLDSIKYTQELLDYNVGVFFQNDNINTL
;
A
#
# COMPACT_ATOMS: atom_id res chain seq x y z
N MET A 1 -8.41 2.25 -12.65
CA MET A 1 -9.48 3.27 -12.59
C MET A 1 -8.87 4.61 -12.26
N GLU A 2 -9.31 5.68 -12.90
CA GLU A 2 -8.77 7.00 -12.60
C GLU A 2 -9.20 7.51 -11.23
N VAL A 3 -8.30 8.15 -10.52
CA VAL A 3 -8.58 8.75 -9.19
C VAL A 3 -9.78 9.69 -9.26
N ARG A 4 -9.87 10.48 -10.32
CA ARG A 4 -10.96 11.41 -10.53
C ARG A 4 -12.32 10.69 -10.59
N LYS A 5 -12.38 9.55 -11.26
CA LYS A 5 -13.59 8.74 -11.36
C LYS A 5 -13.94 8.09 -10.01
N ILE A 6 -12.93 7.59 -9.29
CA ILE A 6 -13.13 7.02 -7.98
C ILE A 6 -13.75 8.05 -7.03
N ARG A 7 -13.19 9.26 -7.01
CA ARG A 7 -13.69 10.33 -6.15
C ARG A 7 -15.11 10.76 -6.53
N SER A 8 -15.42 10.77 -7.82
CA SER A 8 -16.75 11.07 -8.29
C SER A 8 -17.77 10.04 -7.83
N GLU A 9 -17.46 8.76 -7.96
CA GLU A 9 -18.33 7.67 -7.50
C GLU A 9 -18.59 7.76 -6.00
N MET A 10 -17.55 8.06 -5.21
CA MET A 10 -17.69 8.22 -3.76
C MET A 10 -18.58 9.40 -3.40
N ARG A 11 -18.47 10.52 -4.11
CA ARG A 11 -19.35 11.69 -3.90
C ARG A 11 -20.79 11.39 -4.24
N MET A 12 -21.05 10.44 -5.13
CA MET A 12 -22.38 10.00 -5.47
C MET A 12 -22.95 8.99 -4.47
N GLY A 13 -22.24 8.73 -3.38
CA GLY A 13 -22.70 7.85 -2.31
C GLY A 13 -22.26 6.40 -2.44
N ARG A 14 -21.51 6.04 -3.47
CA ARG A 14 -21.02 4.68 -3.65
C ARG A 14 -19.91 4.38 -2.64
N SER A 15 -19.98 3.20 -2.00
CA SER A 15 -18.93 2.78 -1.07
C SER A 15 -17.62 2.53 -1.81
N PHE A 16 -16.51 2.96 -1.21
CA PHE A 16 -15.18 2.69 -1.71
C PHE A 16 -14.93 1.19 -1.92
N TYR A 17 -15.48 0.36 -1.02
CA TYR A 17 -15.33 -1.10 -1.08
C TYR A 17 -16.11 -1.74 -2.23
N ASP A 18 -17.06 -1.04 -2.80
CA ASP A 18 -17.87 -1.53 -3.92
C ASP A 18 -17.25 -1.23 -5.28
N LEU A 19 -16.18 -0.41 -5.30
CA LEU A 19 -15.50 -0.08 -6.55
C LEU A 19 -14.61 -1.24 -7.00
N PRO A 20 -14.54 -1.51 -8.32
CA PRO A 20 -13.75 -2.63 -8.85
C PRO A 20 -12.26 -2.27 -8.93
N LEU A 21 -11.61 -2.19 -7.80
CA LEU A 21 -10.21 -1.77 -7.70
C LEU A 21 -9.28 -2.97 -7.69
N ARG A 22 -8.10 -2.80 -8.30
CA ARG A 22 -6.99 -3.74 -8.18
C ARG A 22 -6.16 -3.28 -6.97
N VAL A 23 -6.09 -4.10 -5.93
CA VAL A 23 -5.55 -3.70 -4.63
C VAL A 23 -4.36 -4.56 -4.25
N THR A 24 -3.30 -3.91 -3.83
CA THR A 24 -2.10 -4.54 -3.29
C THR A 24 -1.80 -4.03 -1.90
N PHE A 25 -0.74 -4.53 -1.28
CA PHE A 25 -0.29 -4.03 0.02
C PHE A 25 1.22 -3.88 0.05
N TYR A 26 1.69 -3.10 1.01
CA TYR A 26 3.11 -2.98 1.32
C TYR A 26 3.33 -3.29 2.79
N ALA A 27 4.24 -4.22 3.06
CA ALA A 27 4.64 -4.60 4.41
C ALA A 27 6.14 -4.48 4.56
N ARG A 28 6.58 -3.97 5.70
CA ARG A 28 7.99 -3.84 6.03
C ARG A 28 8.20 -4.26 7.47
N VAL A 29 9.15 -5.17 7.69
CA VAL A 29 9.50 -5.65 9.03
C VAL A 29 11.01 -5.68 9.20
N SER A 30 11.46 -5.59 10.45
CA SER A 30 12.86 -5.82 10.79
C SER A 30 13.13 -7.31 10.90
N THR A 31 14.32 -7.75 10.48
CA THR A 31 14.72 -9.16 10.55
C THR A 31 15.55 -9.51 11.78
N ASP A 32 15.71 -8.58 12.71
CA ASP A 32 16.66 -8.73 13.81
C ASP A 32 16.22 -9.74 14.88
N GLN A 33 14.96 -10.23 14.84
CA GLN A 33 14.44 -11.14 15.85
C GLN A 33 13.47 -12.15 15.23
N ASP A 34 13.46 -13.38 15.75
CA ASP A 34 12.55 -14.44 15.30
C ASP A 34 11.07 -14.04 15.37
N GLU A 35 10.70 -13.23 16.35
CA GLU A 35 9.35 -12.69 16.47
C GLU A 35 8.93 -11.87 15.24
N GLN A 36 9.88 -11.25 14.60
CA GLN A 36 9.63 -10.40 13.44
C GLN A 36 9.40 -11.23 12.17
N ILE A 37 10.01 -12.39 12.06
CA ILE A 37 9.76 -13.31 10.94
C ILE A 37 8.31 -13.79 10.98
N ASN A 38 7.85 -14.21 12.16
CA ASN A 38 6.45 -14.62 12.34
C ASN A 38 5.51 -13.46 12.09
N SER A 39 5.89 -12.24 12.50
CA SER A 39 5.10 -11.03 12.26
C SER A 39 4.94 -10.75 10.77
N LEU A 40 5.99 -10.99 9.98
CA LEU A 40 5.92 -10.80 8.53
C LEU A 40 4.90 -11.73 7.89
N GLU A 41 4.98 -13.02 8.19
CA GLU A 41 4.03 -14.00 7.67
C GLU A 41 2.60 -13.64 8.07
N ASN A 42 2.39 -13.22 9.31
CA ASN A 42 1.08 -12.80 9.81
C ASN A 42 0.58 -11.55 9.08
N GLN A 43 1.43 -10.59 8.80
CA GLN A 43 1.06 -9.39 8.06
C GLN A 43 0.65 -9.73 6.62
N VAL A 44 1.43 -10.57 5.95
CA VAL A 44 1.12 -11.00 4.57
C VAL A 44 -0.25 -11.69 4.54
N GLN A 45 -0.48 -12.61 5.46
CA GLN A 45 -1.75 -13.32 5.55
C GLN A 45 -2.90 -12.35 5.84
N TYR A 46 -2.71 -11.45 6.80
CA TYR A 46 -3.73 -10.47 7.18
C TYR A 46 -4.16 -9.61 5.99
N TYR A 47 -3.20 -9.03 5.26
CA TYR A 47 -3.52 -8.16 4.13
C TYR A 47 -4.12 -8.94 2.96
N THR A 48 -3.62 -10.13 2.71
CA THR A 48 -4.17 -10.99 1.66
C THR A 48 -5.63 -11.30 1.94
N GLU A 49 -5.95 -11.73 3.15
CA GLU A 49 -7.32 -12.04 3.55
C GLU A 49 -8.22 -10.80 3.54
N LEU A 50 -7.70 -9.67 4.02
CA LEU A 50 -8.45 -8.42 4.02
C LEU A 50 -8.86 -8.03 2.61
N ILE A 51 -7.93 -8.03 1.67
CA ILE A 51 -8.20 -7.63 0.29
C ILE A 51 -9.14 -8.63 -0.37
N GLN A 52 -8.91 -9.92 -0.18
CA GLN A 52 -9.74 -10.96 -0.77
C GLN A 52 -11.14 -11.03 -0.17
N SER A 53 -11.33 -10.46 1.03
CA SER A 53 -12.65 -10.39 1.65
C SER A 53 -13.60 -9.40 0.98
N LYS A 54 -13.06 -8.49 0.14
CA LYS A 54 -13.87 -7.49 -0.57
C LYS A 54 -14.23 -8.03 -1.95
N PRO A 55 -15.54 -8.35 -2.20
CA PRO A 55 -15.93 -9.07 -3.43
C PRO A 55 -15.56 -8.35 -4.73
N ASN A 56 -15.56 -7.03 -4.71
CA ASN A 56 -15.30 -6.23 -5.91
C ASN A 56 -13.82 -5.89 -6.11
N TRP A 57 -12.98 -6.16 -5.13
CA TRP A 57 -11.55 -5.90 -5.25
C TRP A 57 -10.84 -7.09 -5.88
N LYS A 58 -9.90 -6.79 -6.77
CA LYS A 58 -9.02 -7.78 -7.35
C LYS A 58 -7.69 -7.75 -6.58
N PHE A 59 -7.31 -8.87 -6.01
CA PHE A 59 -6.05 -8.97 -5.28
C PHE A 59 -4.86 -8.96 -6.23
N VAL A 60 -3.90 -8.07 -5.95
CA VAL A 60 -2.59 -8.04 -6.60
C VAL A 60 -1.56 -8.43 -5.55
N PRO A 61 -0.67 -9.40 -5.82
CA PRO A 61 0.33 -9.84 -4.83
C PRO A 61 1.09 -8.68 -4.22
N GLY A 62 1.23 -8.71 -2.89
CA GLY A 62 1.83 -7.61 -2.16
C GLY A 62 3.33 -7.48 -2.30
N TYR A 63 3.85 -6.39 -1.78
CA TYR A 63 5.27 -6.06 -1.79
C TYR A 63 5.78 -6.07 -0.36
N VAL A 64 6.85 -6.78 -0.11
CA VAL A 64 7.38 -6.98 1.24
C VAL A 64 8.87 -6.69 1.24
N ASP A 65 9.30 -5.84 2.15
CA ASP A 65 10.70 -5.59 2.42
C ASP A 65 11.05 -6.05 3.83
N GLU A 66 12.13 -6.80 3.94
CA GLU A 66 12.72 -7.13 5.23
C GLU A 66 13.72 -6.02 5.57
N GLY A 67 13.35 -5.19 6.56
CA GLY A 67 14.19 -4.10 6.99
C GLY A 67 15.34 -4.58 7.83
N ILE A 68 16.57 -4.18 7.49
CA ILE A 68 17.69 -4.35 8.39
C ILE A 68 17.76 -3.11 9.28
N SER A 69 18.15 -3.32 10.56
CA SER A 69 18.34 -2.22 11.49
C SER A 69 19.30 -1.18 10.92
N GLY A 70 18.96 0.09 11.04
CA GLY A 70 19.77 1.17 10.46
C GLY A 70 19.22 1.77 9.19
N GLY A 71 18.16 1.19 8.63
CA GLY A 71 17.34 1.86 7.62
C GLY A 71 18.04 2.29 6.34
N SER A 72 18.97 1.48 5.82
CA SER A 72 19.55 1.76 4.51
C SER A 72 18.48 1.70 3.42
N THR A 73 18.34 2.79 2.66
CA THR A 73 17.42 2.88 1.52
C THR A 73 17.73 1.86 0.43
N LYS A 74 18.96 1.34 0.39
CA LYS A 74 19.38 0.33 -0.58
C LYS A 74 18.63 -0.99 -0.46
N LYS A 75 17.93 -1.24 0.65
CA LYS A 75 17.24 -2.50 0.92
C LYS A 75 15.73 -2.42 0.77
N ARG A 76 15.25 -1.39 0.11
CA ARG A 76 13.84 -1.22 -0.19
C ARG A 76 13.53 -1.59 -1.65
N GLU A 77 14.10 -2.68 -2.11
CA GLU A 77 13.94 -3.12 -3.50
C GLU A 77 12.48 -3.33 -3.87
N ASN A 78 11.71 -3.92 -2.98
CA ASN A 78 10.31 -4.20 -3.26
C ASN A 78 9.44 -2.96 -3.16
N PHE A 79 9.76 -2.00 -2.29
CA PHE A 79 9.10 -0.70 -2.30
C PHE A 79 9.33 0.02 -3.64
N ASN A 80 10.57 0.04 -4.09
CA ASN A 80 10.91 0.69 -5.36
C ASN A 80 10.25 -0.01 -6.55
N ARG A 81 10.19 -1.35 -6.52
CA ARG A 81 9.48 -2.13 -7.53
C ARG A 81 7.97 -1.81 -7.52
N MET A 82 7.40 -1.64 -6.33
CA MET A 82 6.00 -1.24 -6.17
C MET A 82 5.73 0.11 -6.85
N ILE A 83 6.60 1.09 -6.63
CA ILE A 83 6.47 2.40 -7.27
C ILE A 83 6.56 2.26 -8.79
N ARG A 84 7.49 1.46 -9.31
CA ARG A 84 7.59 1.22 -10.76
C ARG A 84 6.34 0.56 -11.33
N ASP A 85 5.81 -0.44 -10.62
CA ASP A 85 4.61 -1.16 -11.04
C ASP A 85 3.38 -0.26 -11.00
N ALA A 86 3.32 0.66 -10.03
CA ALA A 86 2.27 1.69 -9.99
C ALA A 86 2.31 2.57 -11.24
N LYS A 87 3.50 3.01 -11.63
CA LYS A 87 3.69 3.81 -12.84
C LYS A 87 3.31 3.05 -14.10
N ALA A 88 3.46 1.73 -14.07
CA ALA A 88 3.07 0.86 -15.18
C ALA A 88 1.56 0.53 -15.18
N GLY A 89 0.80 1.02 -14.21
CA GLY A 89 -0.64 0.80 -14.15
C GLY A 89 -1.06 -0.57 -13.68
N MET A 90 -0.26 -1.24 -12.86
CA MET A 90 -0.52 -2.62 -12.47
C MET A 90 -1.55 -2.78 -11.36
N PHE A 91 -1.83 -1.71 -10.63
CA PHE A 91 -2.84 -1.70 -9.56
C PHE A 91 -3.36 -0.30 -9.32
N ASP A 92 -4.42 -0.18 -8.50
CA ASP A 92 -5.11 1.09 -8.26
C ASP A 92 -4.98 1.58 -6.82
N PHE A 93 -4.66 0.70 -5.88
CA PHE A 93 -4.71 1.02 -4.45
C PHE A 93 -3.72 0.18 -3.67
N ILE A 94 -3.06 0.82 -2.69
CA ILE A 94 -2.09 0.19 -1.80
C ILE A 94 -2.59 0.31 -0.37
N ILE A 95 -2.59 -0.80 0.38
CA ILE A 95 -2.86 -0.78 1.82
C ILE A 95 -1.56 -1.01 2.55
N THR A 96 -1.28 -0.18 3.55
CA THR A 96 -0.11 -0.35 4.40
C THR A 96 -0.44 0.06 5.83
N LYS A 97 0.42 -0.30 6.76
CA LYS A 97 0.14 -0.15 8.18
C LYS A 97 0.12 1.31 8.62
N GLU A 98 1.13 2.07 8.23
CA GLU A 98 1.30 3.44 8.70
C GLU A 98 2.23 4.23 7.78
N ILE A 99 2.20 5.56 7.89
CA ILE A 99 2.99 6.47 7.04
C ILE A 99 4.48 6.15 7.11
N SER A 100 4.98 5.79 8.28
CA SER A 100 6.40 5.49 8.48
C SER A 100 6.89 4.28 7.67
N ARG A 101 5.98 3.46 7.14
CA ARG A 101 6.33 2.36 6.22
C ARG A 101 6.84 2.90 4.89
N PHE A 102 6.35 4.05 4.45
CA PHE A 102 6.82 4.68 3.22
C PHE A 102 8.16 5.39 3.44
N SER A 103 8.27 6.17 4.51
CA SER A 103 9.53 6.84 4.87
C SER A 103 9.49 7.29 6.32
N ARG A 104 10.67 7.41 6.94
CA ARG A 104 10.80 8.04 8.27
C ARG A 104 10.50 9.52 8.19
N SER A 105 10.76 10.14 7.06
CA SER A 105 10.42 11.54 6.80
C SER A 105 8.97 11.65 6.36
N THR A 106 8.17 12.39 7.11
CA THR A 106 6.77 12.67 6.73
C THR A 106 6.70 13.38 5.38
N LEU A 107 7.63 14.31 5.13
CA LEU A 107 7.68 15.02 3.86
C LEU A 107 7.91 14.07 2.68
N ASP A 108 8.83 13.13 2.81
CA ASP A 108 9.10 12.14 1.76
C ASP A 108 7.89 11.23 1.54
N SER A 109 7.20 10.83 2.61
CA SER A 109 5.99 10.03 2.50
C SER A 109 4.90 10.77 1.73
N ILE A 110 4.74 12.07 1.98
CA ILE A 110 3.79 12.91 1.24
C ILE A 110 4.16 12.97 -0.25
N LYS A 111 5.44 13.14 -0.56
CA LYS A 111 5.90 13.15 -1.94
C LYS A 111 5.58 11.84 -2.67
N TYR A 112 5.82 10.70 -2.01
CA TYR A 112 5.48 9.40 -2.59
C TYR A 112 3.97 9.27 -2.85
N THR A 113 3.13 9.71 -1.91
CA THR A 113 1.69 9.61 -2.09
C THR A 113 1.19 10.49 -3.22
N GLN A 114 1.74 11.69 -3.36
CA GLN A 114 1.40 12.60 -4.47
C GLN A 114 1.85 12.03 -5.82
N GLU A 115 3.05 11.47 -5.88
CA GLU A 115 3.56 10.81 -7.08
C GLU A 115 2.64 9.66 -7.48
N LEU A 116 2.23 8.83 -6.52
CA LEU A 116 1.31 7.73 -6.78
C LEU A 116 -0.05 8.21 -7.30
N LEU A 117 -0.58 9.29 -6.73
CA LEU A 117 -1.84 9.87 -7.22
C LEU A 117 -1.73 10.34 -8.67
N ASP A 118 -0.57 10.87 -9.08
CA ASP A 118 -0.34 11.26 -10.47
C ASP A 118 -0.43 10.07 -11.43
N TYR A 119 -0.20 8.87 -10.93
CA TYR A 119 -0.36 7.62 -11.70
C TYR A 119 -1.66 6.89 -11.39
N ASN A 120 -2.62 7.57 -10.77
CA ASN A 120 -3.93 7.04 -10.42
C ASN A 120 -3.87 5.89 -9.39
N VAL A 121 -2.93 5.98 -8.45
CA VAL A 121 -2.81 5.01 -7.37
C VAL A 121 -3.03 5.70 -6.02
N GLY A 122 -4.00 5.20 -5.25
CA GLY A 122 -4.24 5.67 -3.89
C GLY A 122 -3.55 4.80 -2.86
N VAL A 123 -3.48 5.32 -1.63
CA VAL A 123 -2.88 4.62 -0.49
C VAL A 123 -3.76 4.78 0.74
N PHE A 124 -3.90 3.70 1.50
CA PHE A 124 -4.54 3.72 2.81
C PHE A 124 -3.51 3.35 3.89
N PHE A 125 -3.29 4.29 4.81
CA PHE A 125 -2.44 4.09 5.98
C PHE A 125 -3.35 3.76 7.16
N GLN A 126 -3.41 2.48 7.51
CA GLN A 126 -4.43 1.98 8.46
C GLN A 126 -4.33 2.62 9.84
N ASN A 127 -3.14 2.64 10.44
CA ASN A 127 -2.98 3.17 11.80
C ASN A 127 -3.21 4.68 11.88
N ASP A 128 -2.95 5.38 10.78
CA ASP A 128 -3.14 6.83 10.71
C ASP A 128 -4.55 7.19 10.24
N ASN A 129 -5.31 6.20 9.80
CA ASN A 129 -6.66 6.37 9.24
C ASN A 129 -6.68 7.41 8.11
N ILE A 130 -5.68 7.34 7.23
CA ILE A 130 -5.55 8.25 6.09
C ILE A 130 -5.71 7.47 4.79
N ASN A 131 -6.69 7.86 4.01
CA ASN A 131 -6.89 7.37 2.65
C ASN A 131 -6.68 8.54 1.69
N THR A 132 -5.74 8.42 0.75
CA THR A 132 -5.43 9.49 -0.18
C THR A 132 -6.48 9.69 -1.26
N LEU A 133 -7.38 8.75 -1.43
CA LEU A 133 -8.53 8.86 -2.33
C LEU A 133 -9.72 9.49 -1.62
#